data_0b60aee036cf446e2a024d1e639b4f67
#
_entry.id   0b60aee036cf446e2a024d1e639b4f67
#
_cell.length_a   1.000
_cell.length_b   1.000
_cell.length_c   1.000
_cell.angle_alpha   90.00
_cell.angle_beta   90.00
_cell.angle_gamma   90.00
#
_symmetry.space_group_name_H-M   'P 1'
#
loop_
_entity.id
_entity.type
_entity.pdbx_description
1 polymer ?
#
loop_
_entity_poly.entity_id
_entity_poly.type
_entity_poly.pdbx_seq_one_letter_code
_entity_poly.pdbx_strand_id
1 'polypeptide(L)'
;MYKRQSQGFNEIVSYAFISKEDHNLFGQKQKTLDVANPLSQNMSVMRTNLVSGLVNTFLYNLNHGQQNQRLFEIGNTFFTKKSNEVFEQKLVAGLISGRKQSDNWKEKYAEVTFYDLKGAVQDLLTDSNKISSLQNCDIDFLHPGMSSYIFCKKENVGFLGSIHPVSYTHLRAHETKAN
;
A
#
# COMPACT_ATOMS: atom_id res chain seq x y z
N MET A 1 17.06 -2.26 6.56
CA MET A 1 16.58 -0.92 6.93
C MET A 1 17.21 0.18 6.05
N TYR A 2 18.51 0.28 5.95
CA TYR A 2 19.21 1.36 5.22
C TYR A 2 18.98 1.44 3.69
N LYS A 3 18.78 0.32 2.98
CA LYS A 3 18.59 0.32 1.50
C LYS A 3 17.34 1.09 1.02
N ARG A 4 16.28 1.20 1.83
CA ARG A 4 15.03 1.89 1.44
C ARG A 4 15.15 3.40 1.62
N GLN A 5 15.83 3.84 2.67
CA GLN A 5 16.11 5.26 2.90
C GLN A 5 17.06 5.83 1.83
N SER A 6 18.00 5.01 1.32
CA SER A 6 18.88 5.43 0.22
C SER A 6 18.15 5.64 -1.11
N GLN A 7 16.94 5.09 -1.28
CA GLN A 7 16.07 5.33 -2.44
C GLN A 7 15.05 6.47 -2.22
N GLY A 8 15.20 7.23 -1.12
CA GLY A 8 14.34 8.37 -0.79
C GLY A 8 12.96 7.98 -0.24
N PHE A 9 12.78 6.74 0.26
CA PHE A 9 11.54 6.35 0.93
C PHE A 9 11.56 6.74 2.40
N ASN A 10 10.44 7.30 2.87
CA ASN A 10 10.15 7.62 4.26
C ASN A 10 9.38 6.47 4.91
N GLU A 11 9.84 6.01 6.05
CA GLU A 11 9.12 5.01 6.85
C GLU A 11 7.95 5.68 7.57
N ILE A 12 6.80 5.03 7.51
CA ILE A 12 5.63 5.39 8.30
C ILE A 12 5.27 4.28 9.26
N VAL A 13 4.56 4.62 10.31
CA VAL A 13 3.95 3.68 11.26
C VAL A 13 2.48 4.05 11.39
N SER A 14 1.60 3.18 10.94
CA SER A 14 0.17 3.36 11.04
C SER A 14 -0.46 2.42 12.07
N TYR A 15 -1.68 2.73 12.52
CA TYR A 15 -2.41 1.89 13.46
C TYR A 15 -2.75 0.53 12.84
N ALA A 16 -2.72 -0.51 13.68
CA ALA A 16 -3.17 -1.85 13.30
C ALA A 16 -4.70 -1.98 13.21
N PHE A 17 -5.41 -0.97 13.68
CA PHE A 17 -6.87 -0.87 13.64
C PHE A 17 -7.30 0.06 12.51
N ILE A 18 -8.30 -0.36 11.74
CA ILE A 18 -8.83 0.38 10.60
C ILE A 18 -10.36 0.40 10.64
N SER A 19 -10.97 1.23 9.79
CA SER A 19 -12.41 1.23 9.61
C SER A 19 -12.88 0.00 8.79
N LYS A 20 -14.17 -0.35 8.92
CA LYS A 20 -14.77 -1.37 8.06
C LYS A 20 -14.80 -0.95 6.60
N GLU A 21 -14.95 0.35 6.35
CA GLU A 21 -14.91 0.95 5.01
C GLU A 21 -13.54 0.74 4.36
N ASP A 22 -12.44 1.06 5.07
CA ASP A 22 -11.08 0.83 4.58
C ASP A 22 -10.81 -0.65 4.34
N HIS A 23 -11.30 -1.53 5.24
CA HIS A 23 -11.19 -2.95 5.04
C HIS A 23 -11.96 -3.43 3.79
N ASN A 24 -13.18 -2.95 3.57
CA ASN A 24 -13.97 -3.31 2.39
C ASN A 24 -13.31 -2.85 1.09
N LEU A 25 -12.64 -1.70 1.11
CA LEU A 25 -11.95 -1.15 -0.05
C LEU A 25 -10.65 -1.89 -0.36
N PHE A 26 -9.85 -2.22 0.66
CA PHE A 26 -8.49 -2.75 0.48
C PHE A 26 -8.30 -4.21 0.92
N GLY A 27 -9.25 -4.80 1.64
CA GLY A 27 -9.08 -6.07 2.35
C GLY A 27 -9.06 -7.35 1.50
N GLN A 28 -9.18 -7.26 0.19
CA GLN A 28 -9.06 -8.40 -0.75
C GLN A 28 -9.91 -9.62 -0.35
N LYS A 29 -11.15 -9.43 0.12
CA LYS A 29 -12.07 -10.50 0.55
C LYS A 29 -11.54 -11.38 1.72
N GLN A 30 -10.48 -10.93 2.40
CA GLN A 30 -9.99 -11.60 3.61
C GLN A 30 -10.95 -11.33 4.78
N LYS A 31 -11.19 -12.36 5.60
CA LYS A 31 -11.98 -12.20 6.81
C LYS A 31 -11.13 -11.49 7.87
N THR A 32 -11.60 -10.31 8.31
CA THR A 32 -10.94 -9.52 9.36
C THR A 32 -11.39 -9.94 10.76
N LEU A 33 -10.72 -9.41 11.76
CA LEU A 33 -11.02 -9.52 13.17
C LEU A 33 -11.72 -8.25 13.65
N ASP A 34 -12.94 -8.38 14.19
CA ASP A 34 -13.60 -7.27 14.85
C ASP A 34 -12.96 -6.99 16.23
N VAL A 35 -12.83 -5.71 16.55
CA VAL A 35 -12.35 -5.27 17.86
C VAL A 35 -13.54 -5.22 18.83
N ALA A 36 -13.44 -5.92 19.97
CA ALA A 36 -14.55 -6.03 20.91
C ALA A 36 -14.97 -4.66 21.49
N ASN A 37 -14.00 -3.78 21.80
CA ASN A 37 -14.23 -2.46 22.36
C ASN A 37 -13.46 -1.40 21.55
N PRO A 38 -13.95 -1.00 20.35
CA PRO A 38 -13.24 -0.05 19.51
C PRO A 38 -13.29 1.36 20.13
N LEU A 39 -12.17 2.06 20.08
CA LEU A 39 -12.05 3.46 20.54
C LEU A 39 -12.89 4.42 19.69
N SER A 40 -13.10 4.07 18.42
CA SER A 40 -13.95 4.80 17.47
C SER A 40 -14.43 3.85 16.37
N GLN A 41 -15.43 4.26 15.60
CA GLN A 41 -15.90 3.51 14.42
C GLN A 41 -14.78 3.34 13.37
N ASN A 42 -13.86 4.28 13.30
CA ASN A 42 -12.71 4.23 12.39
C ASN A 42 -11.62 3.25 12.83
N MET A 43 -11.75 2.60 13.99
CA MET A 43 -10.79 1.63 14.55
C MET A 43 -11.51 0.35 14.98
N SER A 44 -12.45 -0.12 14.16
CA SER A 44 -13.36 -1.21 14.53
C SER A 44 -12.88 -2.60 14.12
N VAL A 45 -11.89 -2.70 13.25
CA VAL A 45 -11.37 -3.98 12.75
C VAL A 45 -9.85 -3.98 12.67
N MET A 46 -9.24 -5.18 12.75
CA MET A 46 -7.81 -5.34 12.52
C MET A 46 -7.49 -5.29 11.04
N ARG A 47 -6.38 -4.63 10.68
CA ARG A 47 -5.92 -4.52 9.29
C ARG A 47 -5.47 -5.87 8.72
N THR A 48 -5.91 -6.19 7.52
CA THR A 48 -5.49 -7.38 6.76
C THR A 48 -4.32 -7.10 5.81
N ASN A 49 -4.04 -5.83 5.52
CA ASN A 49 -2.90 -5.36 4.73
C ASN A 49 -2.44 -3.98 5.22
N LEU A 50 -1.37 -3.46 4.62
CA LEU A 50 -0.78 -2.15 4.98
C LEU A 50 -1.22 -1.02 4.05
N VAL A 51 -2.01 -1.32 3.01
CA VAL A 51 -2.34 -0.35 1.95
C VAL A 51 -3.19 0.79 2.50
N SER A 52 -4.19 0.52 3.34
CA SER A 52 -5.05 1.55 3.94
C SER A 52 -4.26 2.59 4.72
N GLY A 53 -3.32 2.15 5.58
CA GLY A 53 -2.46 3.06 6.36
C GLY A 53 -1.57 3.94 5.48
N LEU A 54 -0.98 3.36 4.43
CA LEU A 54 -0.16 4.10 3.46
C LEU A 54 -0.98 5.13 2.70
N VAL A 55 -2.17 4.75 2.24
CA VAL A 55 -3.04 5.65 1.46
C VAL A 55 -3.60 6.77 2.32
N ASN A 56 -4.04 6.49 3.54
CA ASN A 56 -4.52 7.53 4.47
C ASN A 56 -3.40 8.53 4.81
N THR A 57 -2.18 8.06 5.07
CA THR A 57 -1.02 8.93 5.29
C THR A 57 -0.68 9.75 4.06
N PHE A 58 -0.74 9.13 2.86
CA PHE A 58 -0.52 9.82 1.60
C PHE A 58 -1.52 10.96 1.39
N LEU A 59 -2.81 10.71 1.60
CA LEU A 59 -3.87 11.70 1.45
C LEU A 59 -3.72 12.85 2.46
N TYR A 60 -3.45 12.52 3.72
CA TYR A 60 -3.18 13.53 4.74
C TYR A 60 -2.03 14.46 4.32
N ASN A 61 -0.91 13.91 3.89
CA ASN A 61 0.24 14.68 3.42
C ASN A 61 -0.07 15.49 2.14
N LEU A 62 -0.86 14.92 1.21
CA LEU A 62 -1.28 15.60 -0.01
C LEU A 62 -2.12 16.85 0.30
N ASN A 63 -3.04 16.76 1.28
CA ASN A 63 -3.86 17.87 1.75
C ASN A 63 -3.00 18.96 2.43
N HIS A 64 -1.83 18.60 2.95
CA HIS A 64 -0.82 19.52 3.48
C HIS A 64 0.22 19.99 2.44
N GLY A 65 -0.06 19.79 1.14
CA GLY A 65 0.77 20.30 0.04
C GLY A 65 1.93 19.40 -0.37
N GLN A 66 2.09 18.22 0.23
CA GLN A 66 3.14 17.26 -0.11
C GLN A 66 2.72 16.38 -1.30
N GLN A 67 3.05 16.79 -2.52
CA GLN A 67 2.68 16.09 -3.74
C GLN A 67 3.62 14.92 -4.07
N ASN A 68 4.92 15.07 -3.77
CA ASN A 68 5.95 14.10 -4.09
C ASN A 68 6.23 13.22 -2.87
N GLN A 69 5.72 11.99 -2.87
CA GLN A 69 5.81 11.12 -1.70
C GLN A 69 6.34 9.75 -2.08
N ARG A 70 7.24 9.23 -1.26
CA ARG A 70 7.74 7.85 -1.29
C ARG A 70 7.64 7.32 0.12
N LEU A 71 6.63 6.53 0.38
CA LEU A 71 6.30 6.01 1.71
C LEU A 71 6.48 4.50 1.75
N PHE A 72 6.90 3.97 2.87
CA PHE A 72 6.86 2.53 3.12
C PHE A 72 6.52 2.25 4.58
N GLU A 73 5.97 1.06 4.81
CA GLU A 73 5.67 0.55 6.14
C GLU A 73 6.09 -0.92 6.23
N ILE A 74 6.63 -1.30 7.40
CA ILE A 74 6.82 -2.69 7.80
C ILE A 74 5.94 -2.94 9.01
N GLY A 75 4.94 -3.77 8.88
CA GLY A 75 3.98 -3.98 9.96
C GLY A 75 3.34 -5.35 9.94
N ASN A 76 2.69 -5.67 11.04
CA ASN A 76 1.91 -6.88 11.19
C ASN A 76 0.49 -6.68 10.67
N THR A 77 -0.04 -7.70 10.03
CA THR A 77 -1.40 -7.79 9.52
C THR A 77 -2.08 -9.01 10.11
N PHE A 78 -3.40 -8.98 10.21
CA PHE A 78 -4.17 -9.96 10.94
C PHE A 78 -5.36 -10.43 10.11
N PHE A 79 -5.56 -11.73 10.00
CA PHE A 79 -6.69 -12.30 9.30
C PHE A 79 -7.12 -13.63 9.93
N THR A 80 -8.35 -14.05 9.66
CA THR A 80 -8.84 -15.35 10.10
C THR A 80 -9.01 -16.29 8.92
N LYS A 81 -8.63 -17.55 9.10
CA LYS A 81 -8.97 -18.64 8.19
C LYS A 81 -10.31 -19.28 8.57
N LYS A 82 -10.75 -20.24 7.77
CA LYS A 82 -12.03 -20.96 7.96
C LYS A 82 -12.20 -21.62 9.34
N SER A 83 -11.10 -21.92 10.02
CA SER A 83 -11.07 -22.49 11.39
C SER A 83 -11.26 -21.47 12.52
N ASN A 84 -11.52 -20.20 12.22
CA ASN A 84 -11.52 -19.09 13.18
C ASN A 84 -10.16 -18.84 13.89
N GLU A 85 -9.10 -19.49 13.46
CA GLU A 85 -7.76 -19.21 13.96
C GLU A 85 -7.28 -17.86 13.45
N VAL A 86 -6.67 -17.11 14.35
CA VAL A 86 -6.06 -15.82 14.06
C VAL A 86 -4.65 -16.04 13.53
N PHE A 87 -4.38 -15.47 12.37
CA PHE A 87 -3.06 -15.47 11.77
C PHE A 87 -2.51 -14.06 11.77
N GLU A 88 -1.27 -13.96 12.21
CA GLU A 88 -0.46 -12.74 12.16
C GLU A 88 0.63 -12.93 11.12
N GLN A 89 0.78 -11.95 10.23
CA GLN A 89 1.80 -11.96 9.20
C GLN A 89 2.49 -10.60 9.13
N LYS A 90 3.82 -10.61 9.12
CA LYS A 90 4.62 -9.40 8.92
C LYS A 90 4.79 -9.13 7.43
N LEU A 91 4.35 -7.96 6.99
CA LEU A 91 4.40 -7.52 5.60
C LEU A 91 5.27 -6.27 5.46
N VAL A 92 5.64 -5.99 4.21
CA VAL A 92 6.16 -4.70 3.78
C VAL A 92 5.29 -4.19 2.64
N ALA A 93 4.93 -2.91 2.70
CA ALA A 93 4.26 -2.24 1.61
C ALA A 93 4.91 -0.88 1.36
N GLY A 94 4.72 -0.34 0.15
CA GLY A 94 5.21 0.98 -0.23
C GLY A 94 4.27 1.66 -1.19
N LEU A 95 4.32 2.99 -1.20
CA LEU A 95 3.56 3.86 -2.08
C LEU A 95 4.49 4.93 -2.63
N ILE A 96 4.39 5.18 -3.93
CA ILE A 96 5.08 6.28 -4.60
C ILE A 96 4.09 7.15 -5.34
N SER A 97 4.28 8.46 -5.26
CA SER A 97 3.45 9.46 -5.97
C SER A 97 4.27 10.68 -6.33
N GLY A 98 3.82 11.39 -7.38
CA GLY A 98 4.39 12.65 -7.81
C GLY A 98 5.52 12.48 -8.82
N ARG A 99 6.60 13.23 -8.67
CA ARG A 99 7.71 13.32 -9.64
C ARG A 99 8.84 12.35 -9.31
N LYS A 100 9.57 11.92 -10.36
CA LYS A 100 10.71 10.99 -10.22
C LYS A 100 11.86 11.56 -9.42
N GLN A 101 12.15 12.84 -9.61
CA GLN A 101 13.25 13.54 -8.96
C GLN A 101 12.74 14.83 -8.30
N SER A 102 13.45 15.29 -7.27
CA SER A 102 13.30 16.61 -6.71
C SER A 102 13.60 17.69 -7.78
N ASP A 103 12.92 18.81 -7.69
CA ASP A 103 12.94 19.91 -8.64
C ASP A 103 14.36 20.27 -9.12
N ASN A 104 14.72 19.78 -10.30
CA ASN A 104 15.94 20.15 -11.00
C ASN A 104 15.54 21.05 -12.17
N TRP A 105 16.03 22.31 -12.20
CA TRP A 105 15.66 23.31 -13.20
C TRP A 105 15.96 22.92 -14.65
N LYS A 106 16.76 21.88 -14.88
CA LYS A 106 17.22 21.42 -16.20
C LYS A 106 16.39 20.31 -16.84
N GLU A 107 15.58 19.55 -16.11
CA GLU A 107 14.90 18.38 -16.64
C GLU A 107 13.39 18.55 -16.71
N LYS A 108 12.78 18.11 -17.81
CA LYS A 108 11.32 18.01 -17.92
C LYS A 108 10.79 17.13 -16.79
N TYR A 109 9.81 17.63 -16.06
CA TYR A 109 9.15 16.92 -14.98
C TYR A 109 8.57 15.58 -15.45
N ALA A 110 9.22 14.48 -15.09
CA ALA A 110 8.68 13.15 -15.32
C ALA A 110 7.94 12.66 -14.07
N GLU A 111 6.70 12.29 -14.22
CA GLU A 111 5.94 11.65 -13.15
C GLU A 111 6.41 10.22 -12.90
N VAL A 112 6.21 9.75 -11.68
CA VAL A 112 6.47 8.34 -11.33
C VAL A 112 5.50 7.44 -12.08
N THR A 113 6.01 6.30 -12.52
CA THR A 113 5.27 5.33 -13.32
C THR A 113 5.26 3.97 -12.64
N PHE A 114 4.44 3.06 -13.15
CA PHE A 114 4.45 1.65 -12.75
C PHE A 114 5.86 1.03 -12.82
N TYR A 115 6.67 1.43 -13.79
CA TYR A 115 8.04 0.90 -13.95
C TYR A 115 8.99 1.37 -12.85
N ASP A 116 8.78 2.55 -12.29
CA ASP A 116 9.57 3.05 -11.17
C ASP A 116 9.27 2.25 -9.89
N LEU A 117 7.99 1.92 -9.66
CA LEU A 117 7.59 1.03 -8.58
C LEU A 117 8.18 -0.37 -8.77
N LYS A 118 8.11 -0.91 -10.00
CA LYS A 118 8.71 -2.21 -10.35
C LYS A 118 10.22 -2.22 -10.06
N GLY A 119 10.94 -1.17 -10.44
CA GLY A 119 12.37 -1.02 -10.15
C GLY A 119 12.65 -1.06 -8.65
N ALA A 120 11.91 -0.28 -7.85
CA ALA A 120 12.07 -0.27 -6.39
C ALA A 120 11.83 -1.65 -5.75
N VAL A 121 10.84 -2.41 -6.25
CA VAL A 121 10.57 -3.77 -5.78
C VAL A 121 11.69 -4.74 -6.22
N GLN A 122 12.20 -4.61 -7.44
CA GLN A 122 13.32 -5.41 -7.91
C GLN A 122 14.57 -5.20 -7.05
N ASP A 123 14.89 -3.96 -6.73
CA ASP A 123 16.03 -3.61 -5.88
C ASP A 123 15.87 -4.14 -4.45
N LEU A 124 14.63 -4.19 -3.95
CA LEU A 124 14.33 -4.76 -2.65
C LEU A 124 14.62 -6.27 -2.59
N LEU A 125 14.38 -6.99 -3.68
CA LEU A 125 14.44 -8.46 -3.77
C LEU A 125 15.79 -9.00 -4.30
N THR A 126 16.78 -8.15 -4.58
CA THR A 126 18.01 -8.48 -5.34
C THR A 126 18.91 -9.53 -4.71
N ASP A 127 18.94 -9.65 -3.39
CA ASP A 127 20.01 -10.44 -2.73
C ASP A 127 19.69 -11.93 -2.56
N SER A 128 18.42 -12.34 -2.54
CA SER A 128 18.08 -13.75 -2.29
C SER A 128 16.90 -14.31 -3.07
N ASN A 129 16.00 -13.47 -3.54
CA ASN A 129 14.77 -13.87 -4.20
C ASN A 129 14.49 -12.97 -5.42
N LYS A 130 15.15 -13.26 -6.54
CA LYS A 130 14.85 -12.55 -7.80
C LYS A 130 13.39 -12.79 -8.19
N ILE A 131 12.73 -11.74 -8.66
CA ILE A 131 11.40 -11.85 -9.28
C ILE A 131 11.51 -12.85 -10.42
N SER A 132 10.79 -13.95 -10.34
CA SER A 132 10.77 -15.00 -11.37
C SER A 132 9.78 -14.66 -12.48
N SER A 133 8.65 -14.06 -12.14
CA SER A 133 7.62 -13.64 -13.10
C SER A 133 6.70 -12.59 -12.50
N LEU A 134 6.06 -11.84 -13.40
CA LEU A 134 4.94 -10.95 -13.10
C LEU A 134 3.72 -11.50 -13.85
N GLN A 135 2.58 -11.61 -13.18
CA GLN A 135 1.33 -12.09 -13.77
C GLN A 135 0.23 -11.07 -13.51
N ASN A 136 -0.69 -10.90 -14.44
CA ASN A 136 -1.82 -10.01 -14.24
C ASN A 136 -2.55 -10.35 -12.95
N CYS A 137 -2.90 -9.35 -12.17
CA CYS A 137 -3.65 -9.53 -10.95
C CYS A 137 -5.04 -8.91 -11.06
N ASP A 138 -5.99 -9.58 -10.39
CA ASP A 138 -7.38 -9.15 -10.29
C ASP A 138 -7.63 -8.65 -8.85
N ILE A 139 -7.12 -7.46 -8.55
CA ILE A 139 -7.31 -6.78 -7.27
C ILE A 139 -8.18 -5.56 -7.50
N ASP A 140 -9.36 -5.53 -6.91
CA ASP A 140 -10.43 -4.57 -7.18
C ASP A 140 -10.02 -3.10 -7.05
N PHE A 141 -9.12 -2.77 -6.10
CA PHE A 141 -8.65 -1.38 -5.90
C PHE A 141 -7.48 -0.97 -6.81
N LEU A 142 -6.95 -1.89 -7.62
CA LEU A 142 -5.87 -1.60 -8.57
C LEU A 142 -6.41 -1.46 -10.00
N HIS A 143 -5.67 -0.69 -10.79
CA HIS A 143 -5.98 -0.53 -12.21
C HIS A 143 -5.69 -1.85 -12.97
N PRO A 144 -6.66 -2.45 -13.68
CA PRO A 144 -6.52 -3.77 -14.27
C PRO A 144 -5.39 -3.89 -15.31
N GLY A 145 -5.08 -2.80 -16.03
CA GLY A 145 -3.99 -2.76 -17.00
C GLY A 145 -2.62 -2.40 -16.42
N MET A 146 -2.55 -2.01 -15.13
CA MET A 146 -1.32 -1.60 -14.46
C MET A 146 -1.20 -2.25 -13.07
N SER A 147 -1.40 -3.56 -13.03
CA SER A 147 -1.28 -4.35 -11.81
C SER A 147 -0.68 -5.72 -12.12
N SER A 148 0.07 -6.27 -11.18
CA SER A 148 0.69 -7.58 -11.32
C SER A 148 0.94 -8.24 -9.99
N TYR A 149 0.76 -9.56 -9.92
CA TYR A 149 1.32 -10.37 -8.84
C TYR A 149 2.82 -10.56 -9.02
N ILE A 150 3.53 -10.59 -7.91
CA ILE A 150 4.98 -10.79 -7.86
C ILE A 150 5.26 -12.23 -7.43
N PHE A 151 5.97 -12.97 -8.28
CA PHE A 151 6.38 -14.34 -7.98
C PHE A 151 7.88 -14.44 -7.76
N CYS A 152 8.28 -15.11 -6.68
CA CYS A 152 9.65 -15.52 -6.41
C CYS A 152 9.70 -17.03 -6.27
N LYS A 153 10.53 -17.73 -7.05
CA LYS A 153 10.63 -19.20 -7.02
C LYS A 153 9.27 -19.93 -7.13
N LYS A 154 8.35 -19.41 -7.97
CA LYS A 154 6.97 -19.89 -8.18
C LYS A 154 6.00 -19.62 -7.03
N GLU A 155 6.41 -18.98 -5.95
CA GLU A 155 5.52 -18.56 -4.87
C GLU A 155 5.09 -17.10 -5.06
N ASN A 156 3.81 -16.82 -4.84
CA ASN A 156 3.30 -15.46 -4.84
C ASN A 156 3.75 -14.77 -3.55
N VAL A 157 4.58 -13.74 -3.68
CA VAL A 157 5.13 -12.98 -2.54
C VAL A 157 4.46 -11.63 -2.36
N GLY A 158 3.60 -11.21 -3.29
CA GLY A 158 2.89 -9.94 -3.20
C GLY A 158 2.34 -9.46 -4.53
N PHE A 159 2.01 -8.19 -4.56
CA PHE A 159 1.50 -7.51 -5.76
C PHE A 159 2.09 -6.11 -5.88
N LEU A 160 2.01 -5.57 -7.09
CA LEU A 160 2.30 -4.16 -7.38
C LEU A 160 1.27 -3.64 -8.37
N GLY A 161 0.97 -2.34 -8.30
CA GLY A 161 0.00 -1.76 -9.22
C GLY A 161 -0.27 -0.28 -8.96
N SER A 162 -0.95 0.34 -9.90
CA SER A 162 -1.49 1.69 -9.76
C SER A 162 -2.86 1.62 -9.11
N ILE A 163 -3.13 2.50 -8.16
CA ILE A 163 -4.47 2.58 -7.53
C ILE A 163 -5.47 3.05 -8.58
N HIS A 164 -6.64 2.41 -8.60
CA HIS A 164 -7.69 2.75 -9.54
C HIS A 164 -8.26 4.16 -9.23
N PRO A 165 -8.49 5.03 -10.23
CA PRO A 165 -9.00 6.39 -10.01
C PRO A 165 -10.30 6.45 -9.20
N VAL A 166 -11.21 5.49 -9.37
CA VAL A 166 -12.45 5.39 -8.60
C VAL A 166 -12.19 5.17 -7.12
N SER A 167 -11.23 4.28 -6.76
CA SER A 167 -10.84 4.04 -5.38
C SER A 167 -10.24 5.31 -4.75
N TYR A 168 -9.47 6.06 -5.50
CA TYR A 168 -8.91 7.34 -5.07
C TYR A 168 -9.98 8.42 -4.81
N THR A 169 -11.02 8.51 -5.65
CA THR A 169 -12.13 9.46 -5.48
C THR A 169 -13.00 9.13 -4.26
N HIS A 170 -13.23 7.86 -3.96
CA HIS A 170 -13.94 7.44 -2.75
C HIS A 170 -13.21 7.88 -1.49
N LEU A 171 -11.89 7.69 -1.45
CA LEU A 171 -11.06 8.10 -0.31
C LEU A 171 -11.10 9.62 -0.08
N ARG A 172 -10.99 10.41 -1.14
CA ARG A 172 -11.04 11.88 -1.06
C ARG A 172 -12.42 12.39 -0.60
N ALA A 173 -13.51 11.71 -0.96
CA ALA A 173 -14.86 12.07 -0.55
C ALA A 173 -15.15 11.79 0.93
N HIS A 174 -14.43 10.84 1.56
CA HIS A 174 -14.57 10.55 2.98
C HIS A 174 -13.89 11.62 3.87
N GLU A 175 -12.75 12.17 3.45
CA GLU A 175 -12.06 13.24 4.20
C GLU A 175 -12.84 14.56 4.19
N THR A 176 -13.54 14.90 3.09
CA THR A 176 -14.35 16.13 3.01
C THR A 176 -15.63 16.09 3.86
N LYS A 177 -16.05 14.93 4.37
CA LYS A 177 -17.19 14.78 5.28
C LYS A 177 -16.81 14.83 6.76
N ALA A 178 -15.53 14.80 7.09
CA ALA A 178 -15.01 14.76 8.46
C ALA A 178 -14.56 16.14 9.01
N ASN A 179 -14.79 17.23 8.23
CA ASN A 179 -14.54 18.63 8.65
C ASN A 179 -15.84 19.39 8.84
#